data_e6303ef216fb8cc3d100ef757acb7c1f
#
_entry.id   e6303ef216fb8cc3d100ef757acb7c1f
#
_cell.length_a   1.000
_cell.length_b   1.000
_cell.length_c   1.000
_cell.angle_alpha   90.00
_cell.angle_beta   90.00
_cell.angle_gamma   90.00
#
_symmetry.space_group_name_H-M   'P 1'
#
loop_
_entity.id
_entity.type
_entity.pdbx_description
1 polymer ?
#
loop_
_entity_poly.entity_id
_entity_poly.type
_entity_poly.pdbx_seq_one_letter_code
_entity_poly.pdbx_strand_id
1 'polypeptide(L)'
;GIMKRDMRKYILRKLVELIFTLLFVTLLSFLLMRLSSVDPATAYAKRMIGNPTAEQIEKIRIQLGFDKPLLVQYGRWVWDLLHFDLGVSLANGHDVWTDIATAFPKTLGIVALASIFQVVFIVIVSCIAFLLPWKLPKKAVRLLCILGVSIPSFYLATVYLDYFAVQKSLISVAGNTTLLSYISPAICIGVFGASFYTPLLMDALEHESNEDYAFYARCRGLSEKRLLLCHFFPRAAMGLVPNFLQSIGLALANATVIESIFSIPGFGYLIVNHVLDRDTPMIHAEVFFLALAIALCNIAADLVQWAIGRKKGVA
;
A
#
# COMPACT_ATOMS: atom_id res chain seq x y z
N GLY A 1 -2.58 27.92 24.43
CA GLY A 1 -2.10 26.85 25.37
C GLY A 1 -2.87 25.54 25.26
N ILE A 2 -4.19 25.58 25.33
CA ILE A 2 -5.08 24.38 25.29
C ILE A 2 -4.92 23.63 23.97
N MET A 3 -4.87 24.34 22.89
CA MET A 3 -4.78 23.85 21.51
C MET A 3 -3.52 23.00 21.23
N LYS A 4 -2.35 23.39 21.75
CA LYS A 4 -1.10 22.63 21.62
C LYS A 4 -1.12 21.36 22.50
N ARG A 5 -1.84 21.39 23.59
CA ARG A 5 -1.96 20.27 24.54
C ARG A 5 -2.81 19.13 23.98
N ASP A 6 -3.90 19.45 23.28
CA ASP A 6 -4.76 18.43 22.67
C ASP A 6 -4.10 17.77 21.45
N MET A 7 -3.40 18.54 20.61
CA MET A 7 -2.60 18.01 19.52
C MET A 7 -1.48 17.09 20.02
N ARG A 8 -0.78 17.49 21.09
CA ARG A 8 0.29 16.66 21.67
C ARG A 8 -0.25 15.33 22.21
N LYS A 9 -1.40 15.36 22.90
CA LYS A 9 -2.05 14.13 23.38
C LYS A 9 -2.47 13.22 22.23
N TYR A 10 -3.04 13.80 21.16
CA TYR A 10 -3.44 13.06 19.98
C TYR A 10 -2.25 12.38 19.28
N ILE A 11 -1.17 13.14 19.04
CA ILE A 11 0.06 12.58 18.44
C ILE A 11 0.65 11.50 19.32
N LEU A 12 0.73 11.70 20.65
CA LEU A 12 1.26 10.70 21.58
C LEU A 12 0.44 9.41 21.53
N ARG A 13 -0.89 9.53 21.50
CA ARG A 13 -1.78 8.37 21.36
C ARG A 13 -1.50 7.63 20.04
N LYS A 14 -1.33 8.35 18.93
CA LYS A 14 -1.02 7.74 17.62
C LYS A 14 0.35 7.06 17.59
N LEU A 15 1.35 7.61 18.28
CA LEU A 15 2.65 6.97 18.44
C LEU A 15 2.55 5.67 19.26
N VAL A 16 1.76 5.67 20.32
CA VAL A 16 1.52 4.45 21.11
C VAL A 16 0.78 3.39 20.28
N GLU A 17 -0.25 3.79 19.52
CA GLU A 17 -0.96 2.91 18.59
C GLU A 17 -0.01 2.32 17.54
N LEU A 18 0.91 3.13 16.99
CA LEU A 18 1.94 2.69 16.04
C LEU A 18 2.86 1.62 16.65
N ILE A 19 3.45 1.91 17.80
CA ILE A 19 4.36 0.99 18.48
C ILE A 19 3.65 -0.33 18.77
N PHE A 20 2.44 -0.27 19.33
CA PHE A 20 1.65 -1.47 19.61
C PHE A 20 1.35 -2.28 18.35
N THR A 21 0.96 -1.63 17.26
CA THR A 21 0.69 -2.27 15.98
C THR A 21 1.95 -2.96 15.43
N LEU A 22 3.09 -2.29 15.45
CA LEU A 22 4.35 -2.85 14.97
C LEU A 22 4.78 -4.06 15.79
N LEU A 23 4.71 -3.97 17.11
CA LEU A 23 5.05 -5.09 17.99
C LEU A 23 4.09 -6.27 17.78
N PHE A 24 2.79 -6.02 17.64
CA PHE A 24 1.80 -7.06 17.41
C PHE A 24 2.00 -7.76 16.05
N VAL A 25 2.16 -7.01 14.97
CA VAL A 25 2.32 -7.57 13.61
C VAL A 25 3.63 -8.35 13.49
N THR A 26 4.72 -7.85 14.05
CA THR A 26 6.01 -8.56 14.02
C THR A 26 5.99 -9.80 14.92
N LEU A 27 5.37 -9.76 16.09
CA LEU A 27 5.17 -10.95 16.91
C LEU A 27 4.33 -12.00 16.18
N LEU A 28 3.30 -11.57 15.46
CA LEU A 28 2.48 -12.46 14.64
C LEU A 28 3.30 -13.10 13.50
N SER A 29 4.22 -12.35 12.87
CA SER A 29 5.16 -12.89 11.89
C SER A 29 6.02 -14.02 12.47
N PHE A 30 6.59 -13.83 13.67
CA PHE A 30 7.34 -14.87 14.37
C PHE A 30 6.48 -16.10 14.68
N LEU A 31 5.25 -15.89 15.12
CA LEU A 31 4.31 -16.98 15.42
C LEU A 31 3.96 -17.78 14.15
N LEU A 32 3.65 -17.10 13.05
CA LEU A 32 3.33 -17.76 11.77
C LEU A 32 4.50 -18.55 11.21
N MET A 33 5.73 -18.05 11.34
CA MET A 33 6.93 -18.80 10.95
C MET A 33 7.11 -20.06 11.81
N ARG A 34 6.79 -20.00 13.10
CA ARG A 34 6.84 -21.15 14.00
C ARG A 34 5.78 -22.21 13.69
N LEU A 35 4.60 -21.77 13.24
CA LEU A 35 3.50 -22.67 12.83
C LEU A 35 3.71 -23.28 11.44
N SER A 36 4.73 -22.84 10.72
CA SER A 36 5.05 -23.37 9.40
C SER A 36 5.49 -24.84 9.49
N SER A 37 5.00 -25.65 8.56
CA SER A 37 5.34 -27.07 8.44
C SER A 37 6.82 -27.33 8.11
N VAL A 38 7.52 -26.34 7.58
CA VAL A 38 8.95 -26.43 7.24
C VAL A 38 9.73 -25.53 8.20
N ASP A 39 10.57 -26.14 9.01
CA ASP A 39 11.47 -25.46 9.93
C ASP A 39 12.53 -24.65 9.17
N PRO A 40 12.78 -23.36 9.53
CA PRO A 40 13.76 -22.50 8.87
C PRO A 40 15.19 -23.10 8.86
N ALA A 41 15.61 -23.77 9.95
CA ALA A 41 16.91 -24.40 10.01
C ALA A 41 17.03 -25.56 9.00
N THR A 42 15.96 -26.32 8.82
CA THR A 42 15.89 -27.39 7.82
C THR A 42 15.93 -26.82 6.40
N ALA A 43 15.22 -25.74 6.13
CA ALA A 43 15.23 -25.07 4.83
C ALA A 43 16.63 -24.55 4.49
N TYR A 44 17.27 -23.87 5.43
CA TYR A 44 18.64 -23.37 5.29
C TYR A 44 19.64 -24.50 5.10
N ALA A 45 19.60 -25.58 5.92
CA ALA A 45 20.48 -26.72 5.81
C ALA A 45 20.38 -27.43 4.44
N LYS A 46 19.15 -27.62 3.93
CA LYS A 46 18.92 -28.20 2.60
C LYS A 46 19.51 -27.35 1.49
N ARG A 47 19.46 -26.05 1.60
CA ARG A 47 20.00 -25.12 0.62
C ARG A 47 21.54 -25.16 0.58
N MET A 48 22.15 -25.19 1.76
CA MET A 48 23.63 -25.17 1.90
C MET A 48 24.31 -26.50 1.64
N ILE A 49 23.68 -27.62 2.04
CA ILE A 49 24.28 -28.93 2.06
C ILE A 49 23.64 -29.90 1.04
N GLY A 50 22.43 -29.59 0.57
CA GLY A 50 21.63 -30.45 -0.31
C GLY A 50 20.88 -31.55 0.47
N ASN A 51 21.56 -32.56 0.95
CA ASN A 51 21.01 -33.65 1.75
C ASN A 51 21.61 -33.66 3.18
N PRO A 52 21.16 -32.74 4.07
CA PRO A 52 21.73 -32.67 5.41
C PRO A 52 21.23 -33.81 6.29
N THR A 53 22.11 -34.31 7.17
CA THR A 53 21.75 -35.27 8.20
C THR A 53 20.99 -34.56 9.32
N ALA A 54 20.24 -35.33 10.17
CA ALA A 54 19.53 -34.77 11.32
C ALA A 54 20.49 -34.05 12.28
N GLU A 55 21.70 -34.55 12.47
CA GLU A 55 22.71 -33.92 13.32
C GLU A 55 23.21 -32.57 12.74
N GLN A 56 23.36 -32.47 11.43
CA GLN A 56 23.73 -31.22 10.76
C GLN A 56 22.63 -30.17 10.86
N ILE A 57 21.36 -30.57 10.71
CA ILE A 57 20.20 -29.66 10.90
C ILE A 57 20.17 -29.14 12.32
N GLU A 58 20.40 -30.02 13.32
CA GLU A 58 20.35 -29.59 14.74
C GLU A 58 21.51 -28.63 15.07
N LYS A 59 22.70 -28.86 14.56
CA LYS A 59 23.84 -27.92 14.72
C LYS A 59 23.51 -26.56 14.13
N ILE A 60 22.91 -26.50 12.93
CA ILE A 60 22.50 -25.27 12.28
C ILE A 60 21.39 -24.57 13.11
N ARG A 61 20.41 -25.32 13.63
CA ARG A 61 19.36 -24.79 14.47
C ARG A 61 19.90 -24.06 15.70
N ILE A 62 20.87 -24.66 16.38
CA ILE A 62 21.53 -24.08 17.53
C ILE A 62 22.37 -22.85 17.12
N GLN A 63 23.12 -22.94 16.02
CA GLN A 63 23.94 -21.82 15.54
C GLN A 63 23.11 -20.59 15.18
N LEU A 64 21.95 -20.79 14.56
CA LEU A 64 21.03 -19.71 14.18
C LEU A 64 20.10 -19.28 15.33
N GLY A 65 20.14 -19.99 16.48
CA GLY A 65 19.33 -19.67 17.67
C GLY A 65 17.85 -20.04 17.54
N PHE A 66 17.50 -20.90 16.59
CA PHE A 66 16.12 -21.38 16.40
C PHE A 66 15.71 -22.46 17.44
N ASP A 67 16.65 -22.92 18.26
CA ASP A 67 16.43 -23.80 19.41
C ASP A 67 15.78 -23.08 20.58
N LYS A 68 15.90 -21.75 20.65
CA LYS A 68 15.43 -20.94 21.79
C LYS A 68 13.91 -20.77 21.78
N PRO A 69 13.31 -20.48 22.94
CA PRO A 69 11.89 -20.12 23.02
C PRO A 69 11.55 -18.93 22.12
N LEU A 70 10.35 -18.93 21.52
CA LEU A 70 9.90 -17.90 20.58
C LEU A 70 10.06 -16.47 21.12
N LEU A 71 9.68 -16.23 22.38
CA LEU A 71 9.78 -14.91 22.99
C LEU A 71 11.23 -14.43 23.15
N VAL A 72 12.18 -15.36 23.33
CA VAL A 72 13.61 -15.02 23.39
C VAL A 72 14.12 -14.65 22.00
N GLN A 73 13.74 -15.40 20.97
CA GLN A 73 14.08 -15.07 19.57
C GLN A 73 13.51 -13.71 19.19
N TYR A 74 12.23 -13.47 19.50
CA TYR A 74 11.55 -12.21 19.23
C TYR A 74 12.20 -11.03 20.01
N GLY A 75 12.45 -11.20 21.29
CA GLY A 75 13.09 -10.16 22.11
C GLY A 75 14.49 -9.79 21.61
N ARG A 76 15.28 -10.79 21.16
CA ARG A 76 16.58 -10.54 20.54
C ARG A 76 16.44 -9.78 19.23
N TRP A 77 15.53 -10.21 18.36
CA TRP A 77 15.27 -9.52 17.09
C TRP A 77 14.83 -8.05 17.29
N VAL A 78 13.94 -7.79 18.26
CA VAL A 78 13.54 -6.41 18.62
C VAL A 78 14.73 -5.60 19.11
N TRP A 79 15.59 -6.23 19.92
CA TRP A 79 16.81 -5.58 20.40
C TRP A 79 17.77 -5.21 19.28
N ASP A 80 18.03 -6.15 18.36
CA ASP A 80 18.88 -5.96 17.20
C ASP A 80 18.29 -4.86 16.26
N LEU A 81 16.97 -4.88 16.02
CA LEU A 81 16.26 -3.85 15.28
C LEU A 81 16.45 -2.44 15.88
N LEU A 82 16.39 -2.31 17.21
CA LEU A 82 16.62 -1.01 17.87
C LEU A 82 18.06 -0.51 17.74
N HIS A 83 19.00 -1.40 17.42
CA HIS A 83 20.39 -1.06 17.12
C HIS A 83 20.66 -0.97 15.60
N PHE A 84 19.60 -0.96 14.76
CA PHE A 84 19.68 -0.94 13.31
C PHE A 84 20.42 -2.14 12.70
N ASP A 85 20.50 -3.25 13.44
CA ASP A 85 20.99 -4.52 12.95
C ASP A 85 19.81 -5.42 12.55
N LEU A 86 19.63 -5.62 11.26
CA LEU A 86 18.58 -6.48 10.70
C LEU A 86 19.10 -7.88 10.37
N GLY A 87 20.41 -8.10 10.54
CA GLY A 87 21.08 -9.35 10.21
C GLY A 87 21.32 -9.54 8.72
N VAL A 88 21.60 -10.77 8.37
CA VAL A 88 21.87 -11.20 6.99
C VAL A 88 20.83 -12.20 6.51
N SER A 89 20.52 -12.14 5.22
CA SER A 89 19.65 -13.09 4.53
C SER A 89 20.19 -14.50 4.63
N LEU A 90 19.35 -15.44 5.02
CA LEU A 90 19.69 -16.87 5.00
C LEU A 90 19.64 -17.47 3.58
N ALA A 91 19.06 -16.76 2.62
CA ALA A 91 18.95 -17.23 1.24
C ALA A 91 20.17 -16.88 0.40
N ASN A 92 20.64 -15.65 0.47
CA ASN A 92 21.69 -15.10 -0.40
C ASN A 92 22.93 -14.59 0.37
N GLY A 93 22.87 -14.48 1.70
CA GLY A 93 23.95 -13.97 2.54
C GLY A 93 24.15 -12.45 2.48
N HIS A 94 23.25 -11.71 1.82
CA HIS A 94 23.32 -10.26 1.75
C HIS A 94 22.82 -9.62 3.05
N ASP A 95 23.28 -8.41 3.30
CA ASP A 95 22.78 -7.59 4.39
C ASP A 95 21.31 -7.21 4.14
N VAL A 96 20.45 -7.50 5.09
CA VAL A 96 19.00 -7.30 5.02
C VAL A 96 18.66 -5.82 4.78
N TRP A 97 19.36 -4.90 5.45
CA TRP A 97 19.16 -3.46 5.28
C TRP A 97 19.41 -3.01 3.84
N THR A 98 20.49 -3.49 3.24
CA THR A 98 20.89 -3.15 1.87
C THR A 98 19.85 -3.62 0.84
N ASP A 99 19.36 -4.84 0.99
CA ASP A 99 18.34 -5.39 0.08
C ASP A 99 17.02 -4.59 0.20
N ILE A 100 16.59 -4.28 1.41
CA ILE A 100 15.39 -3.45 1.64
C ILE A 100 15.58 -2.04 1.08
N ALA A 101 16.70 -1.40 1.36
CA ALA A 101 16.98 -0.03 0.92
C ALA A 101 17.03 0.11 -0.61
N THR A 102 17.40 -0.93 -1.32
CA THR A 102 17.42 -0.94 -2.79
C THR A 102 16.07 -1.25 -3.42
N ALA A 103 15.25 -2.07 -2.76
CA ALA A 103 13.97 -2.52 -3.29
C ALA A 103 12.80 -1.59 -2.93
N PHE A 104 12.77 -1.05 -1.71
CA PHE A 104 11.66 -0.25 -1.20
C PHE A 104 11.37 1.03 -2.03
N PRO A 105 12.38 1.79 -2.51
CA PRO A 105 12.13 2.94 -3.39
C PRO A 105 11.44 2.59 -4.70
N LYS A 106 11.65 1.40 -5.26
CA LYS A 106 11.01 0.94 -6.50
C LYS A 106 9.52 0.76 -6.29
N THR A 107 9.12 0.10 -5.19
CA THR A 107 7.73 -0.05 -4.78
C THR A 107 7.06 1.30 -4.53
N LEU A 108 7.75 2.20 -3.82
CA LEU A 108 7.25 3.57 -3.61
C LEU A 108 7.03 4.31 -4.94
N GLY A 109 7.92 4.13 -5.91
CA GLY A 109 7.78 4.70 -7.25
C GLY A 109 6.53 4.19 -7.97
N ILE A 110 6.27 2.88 -7.95
CA ILE A 110 5.08 2.27 -8.54
C ILE A 110 3.81 2.80 -7.86
N VAL A 111 3.79 2.81 -6.52
CA VAL A 111 2.62 3.27 -5.75
C VAL A 111 2.38 4.77 -5.94
N ALA A 112 3.43 5.58 -6.05
CA ALA A 112 3.32 7.00 -6.36
C ALA A 112 2.71 7.22 -7.76
N LEU A 113 3.19 6.51 -8.78
CA LEU A 113 2.61 6.56 -10.13
C LEU A 113 1.16 6.09 -10.15
N ALA A 114 0.83 5.00 -9.42
CA ALA A 114 -0.53 4.52 -9.28
C ALA A 114 -1.44 5.57 -8.64
N SER A 115 -0.95 6.24 -7.59
CA SER A 115 -1.69 7.31 -6.90
C SER A 115 -1.92 8.53 -7.79
N ILE A 116 -0.92 8.93 -8.57
CA ILE A 116 -1.06 10.01 -9.57
C ILE A 116 -2.10 9.63 -10.62
N PHE A 117 -2.02 8.42 -11.17
CA PHE A 117 -3.01 7.91 -12.13
C PHE A 117 -4.43 7.94 -11.54
N GLN A 118 -4.59 7.44 -10.30
CA GLN A 118 -5.87 7.45 -9.59
C GLN A 118 -6.43 8.87 -9.48
N VAL A 119 -5.65 9.82 -8.96
CA VAL A 119 -6.09 11.21 -8.76
C VAL A 119 -6.52 11.83 -10.09
N VAL A 120 -5.68 11.70 -11.12
CA VAL A 120 -5.97 12.25 -12.45
C VAL A 120 -7.26 11.66 -13.03
N PHE A 121 -7.40 10.33 -12.96
CA PHE A 121 -8.59 9.64 -13.46
C PHE A 121 -9.85 10.04 -12.68
N ILE A 122 -9.81 9.99 -11.34
CA ILE A 122 -10.93 10.35 -10.46
C ILE A 122 -11.41 11.77 -10.76
N VAL A 123 -10.49 12.73 -10.81
CA VAL A 123 -10.83 14.14 -11.03
C VAL A 123 -11.43 14.36 -12.42
N ILE A 124 -10.76 13.85 -13.47
CA ILE A 124 -11.21 14.06 -14.84
C ILE A 124 -12.59 13.41 -15.07
N VAL A 125 -12.73 12.14 -14.70
CA VAL A 125 -13.97 11.39 -14.96
C VAL A 125 -15.13 11.94 -14.14
N SER A 126 -14.92 12.26 -12.86
CA SER A 126 -15.98 12.81 -12.00
C SER A 126 -16.43 14.21 -12.45
N CYS A 127 -15.47 15.09 -12.80
CA CYS A 127 -15.81 16.44 -13.28
C CYS A 127 -16.53 16.41 -14.64
N ILE A 128 -16.09 15.56 -15.57
CA ILE A 128 -16.77 15.37 -16.85
C ILE A 128 -18.18 14.83 -16.63
N ALA A 129 -18.31 13.75 -15.84
CA ALA A 129 -19.61 13.15 -15.51
C ALA A 129 -20.56 14.16 -14.83
N PHE A 130 -20.04 15.04 -13.99
CA PHE A 130 -20.82 16.08 -13.34
C PHE A 130 -21.35 17.12 -14.35
N LEU A 131 -20.53 17.58 -15.29
CA LEU A 131 -20.89 18.57 -16.29
C LEU A 131 -21.83 18.04 -17.39
N LEU A 132 -21.91 16.73 -17.56
CA LEU A 132 -22.82 16.14 -18.55
C LEU A 132 -24.28 16.26 -18.09
N PRO A 133 -25.18 16.84 -18.92
CA PRO A 133 -26.58 17.08 -18.52
C PRO A 133 -27.41 15.80 -18.46
N TRP A 134 -26.92 14.70 -19.03
CA TRP A 134 -27.66 13.44 -19.18
C TRP A 134 -27.38 12.46 -18.05
N LYS A 135 -28.43 11.75 -17.63
CA LYS A 135 -28.31 10.72 -16.57
C LYS A 135 -27.62 9.43 -17.07
N LEU A 136 -27.71 9.12 -18.36
CA LEU A 136 -27.18 7.87 -18.92
C LEU A 136 -25.67 7.75 -18.81
N PRO A 137 -24.84 8.76 -19.19
CA PRO A 137 -23.39 8.68 -19.01
C PRO A 137 -22.97 8.52 -17.56
N LYS A 138 -23.64 9.18 -16.60
CA LYS A 138 -23.38 9.05 -15.17
C LYS A 138 -23.59 7.61 -14.69
N LYS A 139 -24.69 6.96 -15.14
CA LYS A 139 -24.97 5.55 -14.83
C LYS A 139 -23.93 4.63 -15.46
N ALA A 140 -23.50 4.88 -16.69
CA ALA A 140 -22.49 4.09 -17.38
C ALA A 140 -21.14 4.18 -16.65
N VAL A 141 -20.70 5.37 -16.22
CA VAL A 141 -19.48 5.53 -15.41
C VAL A 141 -19.58 4.74 -14.11
N ARG A 142 -20.70 4.82 -13.39
CA ARG A 142 -20.91 4.05 -12.15
C ARG A 142 -20.84 2.55 -12.40
N LEU A 143 -21.46 2.06 -13.45
CA LEU A 143 -21.43 0.64 -13.82
C LEU A 143 -19.99 0.17 -14.14
N LEU A 144 -19.24 0.95 -14.91
CA LEU A 144 -17.83 0.66 -15.22
C LEU A 144 -16.97 0.67 -13.96
N CYS A 145 -17.22 1.59 -13.03
CA CYS A 145 -16.53 1.63 -11.75
C CYS A 145 -16.86 0.39 -10.89
N ILE A 146 -18.12 -0.05 -10.85
CA ILE A 146 -18.52 -1.28 -10.15
C ILE A 146 -17.77 -2.50 -10.73
N LEU A 147 -17.70 -2.61 -12.05
CA LEU A 147 -16.93 -3.67 -12.72
C LEU A 147 -15.44 -3.58 -12.37
N GLY A 148 -14.86 -2.37 -12.38
CA GLY A 148 -13.46 -2.15 -12.05
C GLY A 148 -13.09 -2.53 -10.62
N VAL A 149 -13.97 -2.29 -9.65
CA VAL A 149 -13.77 -2.73 -8.25
C VAL A 149 -13.96 -4.24 -8.09
N SER A 150 -14.83 -4.84 -8.91
CA SER A 150 -15.13 -6.28 -8.84
C SER A 150 -14.01 -7.17 -9.39
N ILE A 151 -13.13 -6.61 -10.23
CA ILE A 151 -12.01 -7.36 -10.81
C ILE A 151 -10.82 -7.30 -9.85
N PRO A 152 -10.31 -8.47 -9.39
CA PRO A 152 -9.10 -8.49 -8.56
C PRO A 152 -7.92 -7.89 -9.32
N SER A 153 -7.13 -7.04 -8.66
CA SER A 153 -5.99 -6.34 -9.28
C SER A 153 -4.95 -7.29 -9.88
N PHE A 154 -4.70 -8.43 -9.24
CA PHE A 154 -3.77 -9.45 -9.76
C PHE A 154 -4.29 -10.11 -11.05
N TYR A 155 -5.60 -10.33 -11.16
CA TYR A 155 -6.19 -10.87 -12.38
C TYR A 155 -6.10 -9.85 -13.52
N LEU A 156 -6.41 -8.57 -13.24
CA LEU A 156 -6.23 -7.49 -14.19
C LEU A 156 -4.77 -7.42 -14.68
N ALA A 157 -3.81 -7.53 -13.76
CA ALA A 157 -2.38 -7.52 -14.10
C ALA A 157 -1.98 -8.69 -15.01
N THR A 158 -2.49 -9.88 -14.73
CA THR A 158 -2.23 -11.08 -15.54
C THR A 158 -2.80 -10.94 -16.96
N VAL A 159 -4.06 -10.50 -17.08
CA VAL A 159 -4.72 -10.26 -18.39
C VAL A 159 -4.02 -9.14 -19.14
N TYR A 160 -3.63 -8.08 -18.45
CA TYR A 160 -2.89 -6.95 -19.04
C TYR A 160 -1.54 -7.43 -19.63
N LEU A 161 -0.79 -8.21 -18.87
CA LEU A 161 0.49 -8.78 -19.30
C LEU A 161 0.32 -9.72 -20.49
N ASP A 162 -0.65 -10.64 -20.43
CA ASP A 162 -0.93 -11.57 -21.52
C ASP A 162 -1.22 -10.81 -22.83
N TYR A 163 -2.10 -9.82 -22.77
CA TYR A 163 -2.49 -9.06 -23.95
C TYR A 163 -1.37 -8.18 -24.50
N PHE A 164 -0.76 -7.34 -23.64
CA PHE A 164 0.21 -6.34 -24.11
C PHE A 164 1.62 -6.89 -24.29
N ALA A 165 2.05 -7.86 -23.48
CA ALA A 165 3.39 -8.42 -23.56
C ALA A 165 3.44 -9.64 -24.47
N VAL A 166 2.53 -10.62 -24.27
CA VAL A 166 2.57 -11.89 -25.03
C VAL A 166 1.94 -11.74 -26.39
N GLN A 167 0.69 -11.26 -26.50
CA GLN A 167 -0.02 -11.22 -27.77
C GLN A 167 0.42 -10.07 -28.68
N LYS A 168 0.74 -8.90 -28.12
CA LYS A 168 1.09 -7.69 -28.88
C LYS A 168 2.58 -7.37 -28.85
N SER A 169 3.38 -7.97 -27.98
CA SER A 169 4.81 -7.70 -27.82
C SER A 169 5.16 -6.21 -27.64
N LEU A 170 4.23 -5.45 -27.03
CA LEU A 170 4.37 -3.99 -26.83
C LEU A 170 5.14 -3.65 -25.58
N ILE A 171 5.23 -4.59 -24.62
CA ILE A 171 5.85 -4.39 -23.31
C ILE A 171 6.81 -5.55 -23.05
N SER A 172 8.00 -5.24 -22.54
CA SER A 172 8.93 -6.27 -22.05
C SER A 172 8.50 -6.80 -20.69
N VAL A 173 8.44 -8.13 -20.55
CA VAL A 173 8.01 -8.81 -19.31
C VAL A 173 9.10 -8.82 -18.24
N ALA A 174 10.36 -8.67 -18.60
CA ALA A 174 11.46 -8.91 -17.68
C ALA A 174 12.50 -7.79 -17.65
N GLY A 175 12.87 -7.40 -16.43
CA GLY A 175 14.19 -6.85 -16.14
C GLY A 175 14.49 -5.39 -16.50
N ASN A 176 13.60 -4.67 -17.16
CA ASN A 176 13.81 -3.25 -17.44
C ASN A 176 13.31 -2.39 -16.28
N THR A 177 14.24 -1.85 -15.52
CA THR A 177 13.98 -0.88 -14.42
C THR A 177 13.85 0.55 -14.94
N THR A 178 13.29 0.75 -16.13
CA THR A 178 13.00 2.08 -16.66
C THR A 178 11.69 2.61 -16.08
N LEU A 179 11.54 3.93 -16.05
CA LEU A 179 10.30 4.57 -15.59
C LEU A 179 9.06 4.05 -16.33
N LEU A 180 9.20 3.70 -17.61
CA LEU A 180 8.13 3.11 -18.43
C LEU A 180 7.67 1.74 -17.92
N SER A 181 8.57 0.91 -17.40
CA SER A 181 8.19 -0.41 -16.86
C SER A 181 7.36 -0.33 -15.58
N TYR A 182 7.37 0.80 -14.88
CA TYR A 182 6.54 1.05 -13.71
C TYR A 182 5.11 1.50 -14.04
N ILE A 183 4.87 2.00 -15.25
CA ILE A 183 3.55 2.50 -15.66
C ILE A 183 2.52 1.37 -15.70
N SER A 184 2.86 0.22 -16.27
CA SER A 184 1.96 -0.92 -16.41
C SER A 184 1.46 -1.45 -15.05
N PRO A 185 2.33 -1.79 -14.08
CA PRO A 185 1.90 -2.19 -12.75
C PRO A 185 1.17 -1.05 -12.01
N ALA A 186 1.58 0.20 -12.20
CA ALA A 186 0.91 1.35 -11.59
C ALA A 186 -0.54 1.51 -12.08
N ILE A 187 -0.81 1.29 -13.36
CA ILE A 187 -2.17 1.28 -13.91
C ILE A 187 -2.99 0.15 -13.27
N CYS A 188 -2.44 -1.07 -13.18
CA CYS A 188 -3.14 -2.21 -12.61
C CYS A 188 -3.53 -1.98 -11.13
N ILE A 189 -2.63 -1.37 -10.33
CA ILE A 189 -2.94 -0.97 -8.95
C ILE A 189 -3.94 0.19 -8.94
N GLY A 190 -3.75 1.16 -9.84
CA GLY A 190 -4.51 2.40 -9.90
C GLY A 190 -5.97 2.23 -10.32
N VAL A 191 -6.27 1.29 -11.19
CA VAL A 191 -7.64 1.03 -11.69
C VAL A 191 -8.60 0.71 -10.55
N PHE A 192 -8.18 -0.11 -9.59
CA PHE A 192 -9.02 -0.45 -8.43
C PHE A 192 -9.40 0.81 -7.63
N GLY A 193 -8.41 1.60 -7.20
CA GLY A 193 -8.65 2.81 -6.44
C GLY A 193 -9.40 3.88 -7.23
N ALA A 194 -9.07 4.06 -8.52
CA ALA A 194 -9.79 4.96 -9.40
C ALA A 194 -11.28 4.59 -9.52
N SER A 195 -11.57 3.29 -9.69
CA SER A 195 -12.93 2.78 -9.76
C SER A 195 -13.70 2.94 -8.44
N PHE A 196 -13.02 2.83 -7.30
CA PHE A 196 -13.62 3.00 -5.99
C PHE A 196 -13.94 4.49 -5.68
N TYR A 197 -12.98 5.39 -5.92
CA TYR A 197 -13.13 6.80 -5.52
C TYR A 197 -13.89 7.67 -6.52
N THR A 198 -13.99 7.28 -7.80
CA THR A 198 -14.73 8.07 -8.80
C THR A 198 -16.21 8.25 -8.44
N PRO A 199 -16.98 7.19 -8.12
CA PRO A 199 -18.36 7.37 -7.69
C PRO A 199 -18.50 8.21 -6.41
N LEU A 200 -17.58 8.06 -5.45
CA LEU A 200 -17.59 8.82 -4.22
C LEU A 200 -17.41 10.32 -4.47
N LEU A 201 -16.49 10.71 -5.38
CA LEU A 201 -16.34 12.11 -5.76
C LEU A 201 -17.54 12.61 -6.55
N MET A 202 -18.12 11.79 -7.44
CA MET A 202 -19.35 12.15 -8.16
C MET A 202 -20.51 12.44 -7.17
N ASP A 203 -20.68 11.58 -6.15
CA ASP A 203 -21.72 11.78 -5.12
C ASP A 203 -21.47 13.02 -4.28
N ALA A 204 -20.22 13.25 -3.89
CA ALA A 204 -19.84 14.44 -3.14
C ALA A 204 -20.06 15.74 -3.94
N LEU A 205 -19.74 15.74 -5.25
CA LEU A 205 -20.02 16.87 -6.14
C LEU A 205 -21.53 17.12 -6.32
N GLU A 206 -22.31 16.05 -6.44
CA GLU A 206 -23.77 16.16 -6.54
C GLU A 206 -24.37 16.70 -5.24
N HIS A 207 -23.89 16.25 -4.07
CA HIS A 207 -24.29 16.78 -2.78
C HIS A 207 -24.00 18.29 -2.68
N GLU A 208 -22.77 18.72 -2.97
CA GLU A 208 -22.39 20.15 -2.93
C GLU A 208 -23.21 21.01 -3.89
N SER A 209 -23.61 20.45 -5.04
CA SER A 209 -24.42 21.19 -6.03
C SER A 209 -25.88 21.42 -5.60
N ASN A 210 -26.37 20.63 -4.64
CA ASN A 210 -27.74 20.74 -4.10
C ASN A 210 -27.80 21.59 -2.82
N GLU A 211 -26.68 22.08 -2.31
CA GLU A 211 -26.63 22.96 -1.14
C GLU A 211 -27.18 24.35 -1.45
N ASP A 212 -27.72 25.02 -0.44
CA ASP A 212 -28.34 26.36 -0.56
C ASP A 212 -27.41 27.40 -1.19
N TYR A 213 -26.12 27.36 -0.83
CA TYR A 213 -25.15 28.30 -1.40
C TYR A 213 -25.00 28.16 -2.92
N ALA A 214 -25.14 26.94 -3.44
CA ALA A 214 -25.08 26.67 -4.86
C ALA A 214 -26.28 27.29 -5.59
N PHE A 215 -27.48 27.21 -4.99
CA PHE A 215 -28.67 27.87 -5.51
C PHE A 215 -28.50 29.40 -5.58
N TYR A 216 -28.05 30.02 -4.47
CA TYR A 216 -27.81 31.46 -4.48
C TYR A 216 -26.73 31.90 -5.47
N ALA A 217 -25.69 31.10 -5.64
CA ALA A 217 -24.63 31.39 -6.58
C ALA A 217 -25.11 31.31 -8.05
N ARG A 218 -26.00 30.36 -8.36
CA ARG A 218 -26.69 30.29 -9.68
C ARG A 218 -27.59 31.49 -9.92
N CYS A 219 -28.36 31.95 -8.93
CA CYS A 219 -29.17 33.15 -8.99
C CYS A 219 -28.33 34.42 -9.29
N ARG A 220 -27.06 34.43 -8.86
CA ARG A 220 -26.08 35.49 -9.14
C ARG A 220 -25.41 35.37 -10.51
N GLY A 221 -25.81 34.39 -11.34
CA GLY A 221 -25.32 34.20 -12.70
C GLY A 221 -23.97 33.49 -12.83
N LEU A 222 -23.51 32.79 -11.79
CA LEU A 222 -22.29 31.97 -11.89
C LEU A 222 -22.55 30.73 -12.78
N SER A 223 -21.60 30.48 -13.71
CA SER A 223 -21.69 29.30 -14.59
C SER A 223 -21.38 28.00 -13.81
N GLU A 224 -21.97 26.88 -14.23
CA GLU A 224 -21.75 25.56 -13.63
C GLU A 224 -20.27 25.15 -13.61
N LYS A 225 -19.49 25.49 -14.66
CA LYS A 225 -18.05 25.23 -14.70
C LYS A 225 -17.29 25.98 -13.60
N ARG A 226 -17.64 27.25 -13.36
CA ARG A 226 -17.02 28.05 -12.31
C ARG A 226 -17.44 27.57 -10.93
N LEU A 227 -18.70 27.20 -10.75
CA LEU A 227 -19.20 26.60 -9.52
C LEU A 227 -18.48 25.29 -9.22
N LEU A 228 -18.35 24.40 -10.23
CA LEU A 228 -17.63 23.14 -10.09
C LEU A 228 -16.19 23.36 -9.62
N LEU A 229 -15.41 24.15 -10.36
CA LEU A 229 -13.97 24.26 -10.11
C LEU A 229 -13.63 25.08 -8.86
N CYS A 230 -14.39 26.15 -8.57
CA CYS A 230 -14.05 27.07 -7.48
C CYS A 230 -14.77 26.75 -6.16
N HIS A 231 -15.90 26.04 -6.20
CA HIS A 231 -16.74 25.83 -5.01
C HIS A 231 -16.99 24.36 -4.70
N PHE A 232 -17.52 23.59 -5.65
CA PHE A 232 -17.91 22.20 -5.39
C PHE A 232 -16.72 21.29 -5.23
N PHE A 233 -15.80 21.29 -6.21
CA PHE A 233 -14.65 20.40 -6.19
C PHE A 233 -13.77 20.56 -4.95
N PRO A 234 -13.34 21.78 -4.53
CA PRO A 234 -12.51 21.91 -3.34
C PRO A 234 -13.16 21.38 -2.06
N ARG A 235 -14.48 21.54 -1.91
CA ARG A 235 -15.23 21.05 -0.76
C ARG A 235 -15.42 19.55 -0.79
N ALA A 236 -15.85 19.01 -1.94
CA ALA A 236 -16.03 17.58 -2.16
C ALA A 236 -14.72 16.81 -1.98
N ALA A 237 -13.63 17.26 -2.61
CA ALA A 237 -12.32 16.65 -2.53
C ALA A 237 -11.76 16.63 -1.10
N MET A 238 -11.94 17.73 -0.35
CA MET A 238 -11.45 17.84 1.03
C MET A 238 -12.01 16.73 1.94
N GLY A 239 -13.23 16.27 1.71
CA GLY A 239 -13.84 15.17 2.46
C GLY A 239 -13.25 13.79 2.12
N LEU A 240 -12.68 13.63 0.93
CA LEU A 240 -12.14 12.36 0.44
C LEU A 240 -10.62 12.19 0.68
N VAL A 241 -9.89 13.29 0.89
CA VAL A 241 -8.43 13.26 1.07
C VAL A 241 -7.96 12.29 2.17
N PRO A 242 -8.55 12.23 3.38
CA PRO A 242 -8.12 11.28 4.40
C PRO A 242 -8.25 9.83 3.93
N ASN A 243 -9.38 9.47 3.34
CA ASN A 243 -9.64 8.12 2.85
C ASN A 243 -8.68 7.75 1.70
N PHE A 244 -8.38 8.71 0.82
CA PHE A 244 -7.41 8.52 -0.25
C PHE A 244 -6.00 8.27 0.30
N LEU A 245 -5.54 9.02 1.29
CA LEU A 245 -4.25 8.79 1.95
C LEU A 245 -4.18 7.40 2.58
N GLN A 246 -5.26 6.95 3.21
CA GLN A 246 -5.33 5.59 3.76
C GLN A 246 -5.24 4.51 2.66
N SER A 247 -5.80 4.77 1.47
CA SER A 247 -5.73 3.83 0.35
C SER A 247 -4.32 3.65 -0.22
N ILE A 248 -3.41 4.61 -0.01
CA ILE A 248 -2.00 4.47 -0.39
C ILE A 248 -1.34 3.32 0.39
N GLY A 249 -1.66 3.17 1.68
CA GLY A 249 -1.21 2.03 2.47
C GLY A 249 -1.71 0.69 1.91
N LEU A 250 -2.96 0.64 1.47
CA LEU A 250 -3.52 -0.55 0.81
C LEU A 250 -2.86 -0.82 -0.55
N ALA A 251 -2.52 0.23 -1.30
CA ALA A 251 -1.80 0.10 -2.57
C ALA A 251 -0.40 -0.48 -2.38
N LEU A 252 0.31 -0.14 -1.28
CA LEU A 252 1.58 -0.77 -0.91
C LEU A 252 1.43 -2.28 -0.70
N ALA A 253 0.40 -2.71 0.01
CA ALA A 253 0.12 -4.14 0.18
C ALA A 253 -0.20 -4.83 -1.17
N ASN A 254 -0.99 -4.20 -2.03
CA ASN A 254 -1.31 -4.70 -3.37
C ASN A 254 -0.07 -4.78 -4.30
N ALA A 255 0.88 -3.86 -4.15
CA ALA A 255 2.10 -3.84 -4.94
C ALA A 255 2.89 -5.15 -4.80
N THR A 256 2.82 -5.82 -3.65
CA THR A 256 3.49 -7.12 -3.38
C THR A 256 3.16 -8.16 -4.44
N VAL A 257 1.90 -8.33 -4.77
CA VAL A 257 1.46 -9.32 -5.77
C VAL A 257 1.72 -8.81 -7.19
N ILE A 258 1.48 -7.54 -7.44
CA ILE A 258 1.63 -6.95 -8.78
C ILE A 258 3.10 -6.94 -9.22
N GLU A 259 4.04 -6.59 -8.34
CA GLU A 259 5.47 -6.62 -8.63
C GLU A 259 5.95 -8.04 -8.98
N SER A 260 5.42 -9.06 -8.30
CA SER A 260 5.73 -10.46 -8.60
C SER A 260 5.24 -10.88 -9.99
N ILE A 261 4.05 -10.45 -10.40
CA ILE A 261 3.50 -10.73 -11.72
C ILE A 261 4.33 -10.05 -12.82
N PHE A 262 4.75 -8.81 -12.61
CA PHE A 262 5.57 -8.06 -13.57
C PHE A 262 7.07 -8.34 -13.44
N SER A 263 7.49 -9.24 -12.53
CA SER A 263 8.91 -9.56 -12.27
C SER A 263 9.77 -8.32 -11.99
N ILE A 264 9.20 -7.34 -11.30
CA ILE A 264 9.91 -6.12 -10.91
C ILE A 264 10.54 -6.36 -9.54
N PRO A 265 11.88 -6.25 -9.41
CA PRO A 265 12.59 -6.52 -8.15
C PRO A 265 12.38 -5.35 -7.17
N GLY A 266 11.14 -5.11 -6.79
CA GLY A 266 10.71 -4.20 -5.75
C GLY A 266 10.60 -4.91 -4.41
N PHE A 267 10.16 -4.17 -3.41
CA PHE A 267 10.02 -4.66 -2.04
C PHE A 267 8.97 -5.79 -1.91
N GLY A 268 7.84 -5.65 -2.62
CA GLY A 268 6.81 -6.68 -2.62
C GLY A 268 7.26 -7.97 -3.31
N TYR A 269 8.02 -7.86 -4.40
CA TYR A 269 8.64 -9.01 -5.06
C TYR A 269 9.59 -9.76 -4.12
N LEU A 270 10.39 -9.03 -3.34
CA LEU A 270 11.29 -9.64 -2.35
C LEU A 270 10.51 -10.40 -1.28
N ILE A 271 9.44 -9.82 -0.72
CA ILE A 271 8.58 -10.49 0.29
C ILE A 271 8.13 -11.87 -0.21
N VAL A 272 7.60 -11.96 -1.42
CA VAL A 272 7.10 -13.22 -1.97
C VAL A 272 8.23 -14.26 -2.08
N ASN A 273 9.40 -13.86 -2.60
CA ASN A 273 10.53 -14.77 -2.76
C ASN A 273 11.07 -15.24 -1.41
N HIS A 274 11.27 -14.33 -0.44
CA HIS A 274 11.81 -14.69 0.87
C HIS A 274 10.84 -15.55 1.68
N VAL A 275 9.52 -15.40 1.50
CA VAL A 275 8.52 -16.32 2.07
C VAL A 275 8.66 -17.71 1.47
N LEU A 276 8.83 -17.82 0.17
CA LEU A 276 9.05 -19.12 -0.51
C LEU A 276 10.37 -19.75 -0.07
N ASP A 277 11.41 -18.93 0.10
CA ASP A 277 12.74 -19.36 0.54
C ASP A 277 12.84 -19.61 2.05
N ARG A 278 11.83 -19.28 2.84
CA ARG A 278 11.87 -19.36 4.31
C ARG A 278 13.01 -18.55 4.92
N ASP A 279 13.28 -17.38 4.34
CA ASP A 279 14.32 -16.47 4.81
C ASP A 279 13.81 -15.65 6.01
N THR A 280 14.00 -16.21 7.19
CA THR A 280 13.42 -15.67 8.43
C THR A 280 13.86 -14.23 8.73
N PRO A 281 15.16 -13.86 8.68
CA PRO A 281 15.56 -12.47 8.93
C PRO A 281 14.90 -11.48 7.96
N MET A 282 14.89 -11.81 6.67
CA MET A 282 14.26 -10.97 5.66
C MET A 282 12.76 -10.84 5.88
N ILE A 283 12.03 -11.94 6.12
CA ILE A 283 10.57 -11.93 6.33
C ILE A 283 10.19 -11.01 7.49
N HIS A 284 10.89 -11.11 8.63
CA HIS A 284 10.56 -10.28 9.80
C HIS A 284 10.83 -8.80 9.56
N ALA A 285 11.94 -8.47 8.90
CA ALA A 285 12.27 -7.10 8.54
C ALA A 285 11.27 -6.53 7.51
N GLU A 286 10.93 -7.30 6.48
CA GLU A 286 9.97 -6.88 5.45
C GLU A 286 8.58 -6.66 6.02
N VAL A 287 8.09 -7.53 6.88
CA VAL A 287 6.81 -7.37 7.59
C VAL A 287 6.82 -6.10 8.45
N PHE A 288 7.92 -5.83 9.16
CA PHE A 288 8.08 -4.60 9.93
C PHE A 288 8.01 -3.35 9.07
N PHE A 289 8.79 -3.27 7.97
CA PHE A 289 8.81 -2.08 7.11
C PHE A 289 7.50 -1.87 6.36
N LEU A 290 6.84 -2.93 5.90
CA LEU A 290 5.53 -2.83 5.29
C LEU A 290 4.48 -2.32 6.28
N ALA A 291 4.44 -2.89 7.48
CA ALA A 291 3.54 -2.45 8.53
C ALA A 291 3.81 -1.00 8.94
N LEU A 292 5.08 -0.59 9.05
CA LEU A 292 5.48 0.78 9.33
C LEU A 292 4.98 1.74 8.25
N ALA A 293 5.20 1.41 6.97
CA ALA A 293 4.77 2.24 5.85
C ALA A 293 3.24 2.42 5.82
N ILE A 294 2.48 1.33 5.99
CA ILE A 294 1.01 1.36 6.05
C ILE A 294 0.54 2.20 7.24
N ALA A 295 1.13 2.00 8.42
CA ALA A 295 0.77 2.74 9.62
C ALA A 295 1.08 4.24 9.50
N LEU A 296 2.17 4.62 8.85
CA LEU A 296 2.49 6.01 8.57
C LEU A 296 1.46 6.66 7.61
N CYS A 297 1.02 5.94 6.58
CA CYS A 297 -0.08 6.40 5.71
C CYS A 297 -1.38 6.62 6.49
N ASN A 298 -1.72 5.70 7.38
CA ASN A 298 -2.91 5.83 8.24
C ASN A 298 -2.80 7.01 9.20
N ILE A 299 -1.65 7.21 9.84
CA ILE A 299 -1.40 8.36 10.72
C ILE A 299 -1.51 9.67 9.93
N ALA A 300 -0.95 9.73 8.72
CA ALA A 300 -1.07 10.91 7.85
C ALA A 300 -2.55 11.20 7.52
N ALA A 301 -3.33 10.17 7.19
CA ALA A 301 -4.76 10.27 6.93
C ALA A 301 -5.53 10.82 8.16
N ASP A 302 -5.24 10.27 9.33
CA ASP A 302 -5.86 10.67 10.60
C ASP A 302 -5.52 12.14 10.96
N LEU A 303 -4.27 12.56 10.76
CA LEU A 303 -3.84 13.94 11.00
C LEU A 303 -4.56 14.92 10.06
N VAL A 304 -4.70 14.56 8.79
CA VAL A 304 -5.45 15.37 7.82
C VAL A 304 -6.93 15.44 8.20
N GLN A 305 -7.54 14.31 8.57
CA GLN A 305 -8.93 14.27 9.00
C GLN A 305 -9.16 15.15 10.25
N TRP A 306 -8.27 15.07 11.22
CA TRP A 306 -8.31 15.91 12.42
C TRP A 306 -8.19 17.40 12.07
N ALA A 307 -7.30 17.77 11.15
CA ALA A 307 -7.11 19.14 10.71
C ALA A 307 -8.36 19.70 9.97
N ILE A 308 -9.01 18.87 9.14
CA ILE A 308 -10.22 19.22 8.41
C ILE A 308 -11.42 19.35 9.38
N GLY A 309 -11.61 18.38 10.28
CA GLY A 309 -12.71 18.38 11.26
C GLY A 309 -12.70 19.64 12.11
N ARG A 310 -11.53 20.10 12.46
CA ARG A 310 -11.32 21.31 13.25
C ARG A 310 -11.67 22.61 12.53
N LYS A 311 -11.43 22.69 11.22
CA LYS A 311 -11.85 23.83 10.40
C LYS A 311 -13.39 23.92 10.27
N LYS A 312 -14.09 22.80 10.42
CA LYS A 312 -15.56 22.73 10.37
C LYS A 312 -16.24 22.94 11.74
N GLY A 313 -15.49 23.15 12.82
CA GLY A 313 -16.04 23.37 14.16
C GLY A 313 -16.69 22.13 14.80
N VAL A 314 -16.35 20.93 14.32
CA VAL A 314 -16.98 19.65 14.74
C VAL A 314 -16.03 18.83 15.66
N ALA A 315 -14.89 19.40 16.05
CA ALA A 315 -13.93 18.74 16.96
C ALA A 315 -13.91 19.37 18.35
#